data_9892ee3aa55a1e81a1fe6c1783b5effe
#
_entry.id   9892ee3aa55a1e81a1fe6c1783b5effe
#
_cell.length_a   1.000
_cell.length_b   1.000
_cell.length_c   1.000
_cell.angle_alpha   90.00
_cell.angle_beta   90.00
_cell.angle_gamma   90.00
#
_symmetry.space_group_name_H-M   'P 1'
#
loop_
_entity.id
_entity.type
_entity.pdbx_description
1 polymer ?
#
loop_
_entity_poly.entity_id
_entity_poly.type
_entity_poly.pdbx_seq_one_letter_code
_entity_poly.pdbx_strand_id
1 'polypeptide(L)'
;MSKKDVGMTVASAIDKSGEEQDFVTLSTGVELYVRQANPNVLIQIMTAQKRPDPPQVFIKDIGRWMENADDPDYIARVKAWEMDYNRGMLFALVALGTSLKSRPKGFSDPAKDEWIADYKALGLPVMAESDSWRYATWVLFKAAPTDHDMKVIGDAVKKLSGVREADVKDAETFPGRDEAGG
;
A
#
# COMPACT_ATOMS: atom_id res chain seq x y z
N MET A 1 11.23 20.57 -27.35
CA MET A 1 11.84 19.91 -26.17
C MET A 1 11.04 18.66 -25.89
N SER A 2 11.63 17.51 -26.23
CA SER A 2 10.97 16.19 -26.07
C SER A 2 10.94 15.79 -24.62
N LYS A 3 9.74 15.54 -24.07
CA LYS A 3 9.56 14.85 -22.78
C LYS A 3 10.12 13.44 -22.95
N LYS A 4 11.28 13.16 -22.37
CA LYS A 4 11.74 11.80 -22.17
C LYS A 4 10.78 11.16 -21.16
N ASP A 5 9.98 10.21 -21.63
CA ASP A 5 9.33 9.24 -20.77
C ASP A 5 10.42 8.54 -19.97
N VAL A 6 10.50 8.85 -18.68
CA VAL A 6 11.32 8.09 -17.74
C VAL A 6 10.58 6.78 -17.53
N GLY A 7 10.82 5.84 -18.42
CA GLY A 7 10.29 4.49 -18.34
C GLY A 7 10.71 3.87 -17.01
N MET A 8 9.75 3.34 -16.29
CA MET A 8 9.94 2.57 -15.06
C MET A 8 10.87 1.39 -15.36
N THR A 9 12.09 1.45 -14.88
CA THR A 9 13.07 0.38 -15.08
C THR A 9 13.05 -0.55 -13.89
N VAL A 10 12.30 -1.66 -14.02
CA VAL A 10 12.52 -2.83 -13.16
C VAL A 10 13.74 -3.52 -13.74
N ALA A 11 14.81 -3.62 -12.96
CA ALA A 11 16.02 -4.32 -13.33
C ALA A 11 16.04 -5.69 -12.66
N SER A 12 16.70 -6.67 -13.29
CA SER A 12 16.93 -7.98 -12.68
C SER A 12 18.39 -8.11 -12.22
N ALA A 13 18.59 -8.85 -11.13
CA ALA A 13 19.91 -9.18 -10.62
C ALA A 13 19.95 -10.64 -10.16
N ILE A 14 21.10 -11.28 -10.34
CA ILE A 14 21.33 -12.64 -9.86
C ILE A 14 21.65 -12.55 -8.35
N ASP A 15 20.88 -13.22 -7.52
CA ASP A 15 21.16 -13.33 -6.10
C ASP A 15 22.23 -14.38 -5.79
N LYS A 16 22.51 -14.60 -4.47
CA LYS A 16 23.52 -15.59 -4.02
C LYS A 16 23.12 -17.04 -4.32
N SER A 17 21.86 -17.31 -4.63
CA SER A 17 21.37 -18.65 -5.03
C SER A 17 21.50 -18.88 -6.54
N GLY A 18 21.84 -17.84 -7.31
CA GLY A 18 21.93 -17.91 -8.78
C GLY A 18 20.57 -17.67 -9.46
N GLU A 19 19.53 -17.31 -8.73
CA GLU A 19 18.24 -16.96 -9.28
C GLU A 19 18.19 -15.47 -9.63
N GLU A 20 17.56 -15.17 -10.78
CA GLU A 20 17.31 -13.82 -11.24
C GLU A 20 16.15 -13.23 -10.43
N GLN A 21 16.40 -12.17 -9.66
CA GLN A 21 15.39 -11.47 -8.89
C GLN A 21 15.20 -10.05 -9.40
N ASP A 22 13.96 -9.67 -9.59
CA ASP A 22 13.60 -8.30 -9.93
C ASP A 22 13.91 -7.35 -8.77
N PHE A 23 14.39 -6.15 -9.07
CA PHE A 23 14.59 -5.11 -8.08
C PHE A 23 14.22 -3.72 -8.61
N VAL A 24 13.95 -2.81 -7.69
CA VAL A 24 13.70 -1.39 -7.97
C VAL A 24 14.72 -0.53 -7.25
N THR A 25 15.11 0.58 -7.88
CA THR A 25 15.99 1.59 -7.28
C THR A 25 15.13 2.82 -6.95
N LEU A 26 15.15 3.23 -5.69
CA LEU A 26 14.41 4.37 -5.18
C LEU A 26 15.18 5.69 -5.36
N SER A 27 14.51 6.82 -5.24
CA SER A 27 15.11 8.16 -5.37
C SER A 27 16.26 8.41 -4.38
N THR A 28 16.25 7.75 -3.24
CA THR A 28 17.31 7.77 -2.22
C THR A 28 18.53 6.93 -2.57
N GLY A 29 18.50 6.18 -3.67
CA GLY A 29 19.52 5.21 -4.03
C GLY A 29 19.44 3.88 -3.29
N VAL A 30 18.41 3.67 -2.46
CA VAL A 30 18.11 2.37 -1.85
C VAL A 30 17.57 1.44 -2.94
N GLU A 31 18.05 0.21 -2.96
CA GLU A 31 17.58 -0.83 -3.86
C GLU A 31 16.81 -1.90 -3.07
N LEU A 32 15.63 -2.25 -3.58
CA LEU A 32 14.76 -3.25 -2.98
C LEU A 32 14.57 -4.40 -3.97
N TYR A 33 14.81 -5.63 -3.54
CA TYR A 33 14.29 -6.80 -4.26
C TYR A 33 12.78 -6.77 -4.23
N VAL A 34 12.17 -7.15 -5.35
CA VAL A 34 10.72 -7.30 -5.48
C VAL A 34 10.39 -8.77 -5.62
N ARG A 35 9.41 -9.21 -4.88
CA ARG A 35 8.93 -10.60 -4.90
C ARG A 35 7.41 -10.64 -5.04
N GLN A 36 6.93 -11.77 -5.49
CA GLN A 36 5.49 -12.02 -5.53
C GLN A 36 4.93 -12.01 -4.10
N ALA A 37 3.95 -11.14 -3.85
CA ALA A 37 3.12 -11.22 -2.66
C ALA A 37 1.95 -12.18 -2.91
N ASN A 38 1.50 -12.89 -1.86
CA ASN A 38 0.36 -13.80 -2.00
C ASN A 38 -0.90 -13.00 -2.36
N PRO A 39 -1.49 -13.18 -3.56
CA PRO A 39 -2.63 -12.38 -4.02
C PRO A 39 -3.84 -12.52 -3.10
N ASN A 40 -4.09 -13.69 -2.51
CA ASN A 40 -5.21 -13.87 -1.58
C ASN A 40 -5.04 -13.05 -0.30
N VAL A 41 -3.82 -12.94 0.21
CA VAL A 41 -3.52 -12.10 1.39
C VAL A 41 -3.71 -10.62 1.04
N LEU A 42 -3.24 -10.18 -0.12
CA LEU A 42 -3.46 -8.81 -0.59
C LEU A 42 -4.95 -8.50 -0.73
N ILE A 43 -5.73 -9.38 -1.37
CA ILE A 43 -7.18 -9.23 -1.51
C ILE A 43 -7.85 -9.17 -0.13
N GLN A 44 -7.49 -10.05 0.81
CA GLN A 44 -8.03 -9.99 2.18
C GLN A 44 -7.74 -8.67 2.88
N ILE A 45 -6.53 -8.12 2.75
CA ILE A 45 -6.18 -6.82 3.32
C ILE A 45 -7.00 -5.72 2.65
N MET A 46 -7.15 -5.75 1.34
CA MET A 46 -7.94 -4.79 0.57
C MET A 46 -9.42 -4.79 0.96
N THR A 47 -9.98 -5.97 1.21
CA THR A 47 -11.40 -6.13 1.55
C THR A 47 -11.71 -6.06 3.05
N ALA A 48 -10.69 -6.09 3.92
CA ALA A 48 -10.89 -6.01 5.38
C ALA A 48 -11.40 -4.64 5.85
N GLN A 49 -11.08 -3.58 5.11
CA GLN A 49 -11.51 -2.22 5.44
C GLN A 49 -12.75 -1.86 4.64
N LYS A 50 -13.93 -2.08 5.24
CA LYS A 50 -15.21 -1.74 4.58
C LYS A 50 -15.28 -0.22 4.34
N ARG A 51 -15.62 0.17 3.10
CA ARG A 51 -15.94 1.57 2.77
C ARG A 51 -17.14 2.03 3.58
N PRO A 52 -17.18 3.27 4.10
CA PRO A 52 -18.37 3.80 4.76
C PRO A 52 -19.60 3.76 3.84
N ASP A 53 -20.74 3.39 4.41
CA ASP A 53 -22.00 3.41 3.69
C ASP A 53 -22.55 4.86 3.65
N PRO A 54 -23.21 5.28 2.54
CA PRO A 54 -23.85 6.58 2.47
C PRO A 54 -25.02 6.66 3.45
N PRO A 55 -25.24 7.84 4.08
CA PRO A 55 -26.39 8.03 4.95
C PRO A 55 -27.68 7.99 4.14
N GLN A 56 -28.75 7.51 4.78
CA GLN A 56 -30.07 7.53 4.16
C GLN A 56 -30.84 8.79 4.58
N VAL A 57 -31.52 9.41 3.62
CA VAL A 57 -32.40 10.55 3.83
C VAL A 57 -33.81 10.22 3.34
N PHE A 58 -34.83 10.58 4.14
CA PHE A 58 -36.23 10.40 3.75
C PHE A 58 -36.68 11.54 2.85
N ILE A 59 -37.02 11.23 1.60
CA ILE A 59 -37.53 12.21 0.65
C ILE A 59 -39.06 12.21 0.72
N LYS A 60 -39.61 13.27 1.31
CA LYS A 60 -41.08 13.39 1.56
C LYS A 60 -41.90 13.35 0.28
N ASP A 61 -41.41 13.97 -0.78
CA ASP A 61 -42.14 14.09 -2.05
C ASP A 61 -42.40 12.75 -2.74
N ILE A 62 -41.55 11.76 -2.47
CA ILE A 62 -41.67 10.40 -3.04
C ILE A 62 -41.91 9.34 -1.96
N GLY A 63 -41.98 9.73 -0.68
CA GLY A 63 -42.35 8.88 0.42
C GLY A 63 -41.37 7.73 0.71
N ARG A 64 -40.08 7.86 0.37
CA ARG A 64 -39.11 6.79 0.57
C ARG A 64 -37.73 7.28 1.05
N TRP A 65 -36.99 6.36 1.66
CA TRP A 65 -35.58 6.57 2.00
C TRP A 65 -34.70 6.40 0.75
N MET A 66 -33.73 7.29 0.61
CA MET A 66 -32.74 7.23 -0.47
C MET A 66 -31.34 7.51 0.11
N GLU A 67 -30.31 6.92 -0.48
CA GLU A 67 -28.92 7.20 -0.13
C GLU A 67 -28.56 8.63 -0.54
N ASN A 68 -27.86 9.32 0.38
CA ASN A 68 -27.35 10.66 0.16
C ASN A 68 -25.81 10.61 0.05
N ALA A 69 -25.32 10.34 -1.15
CA ALA A 69 -23.89 10.31 -1.44
C ALA A 69 -23.23 11.71 -1.40
N ASP A 70 -24.02 12.77 -1.48
CA ASP A 70 -23.56 14.17 -1.47
C ASP A 70 -23.48 14.77 -0.06
N ASP A 71 -23.76 13.97 0.98
CA ASP A 71 -23.64 14.40 2.37
C ASP A 71 -22.20 14.78 2.70
N PRO A 72 -21.95 16.01 3.21
CA PRO A 72 -20.57 16.48 3.48
C PRO A 72 -19.81 15.61 4.49
N ASP A 73 -20.49 15.10 5.54
CA ASP A 73 -19.85 14.27 6.55
C ASP A 73 -19.54 12.88 5.99
N TYR A 74 -20.39 12.37 5.09
CA TYR A 74 -20.11 11.14 4.36
C TYR A 74 -18.90 11.29 3.45
N ILE A 75 -18.82 12.36 2.66
CA ILE A 75 -17.67 12.66 1.78
C ILE A 75 -16.38 12.73 2.60
N ALA A 76 -16.41 13.41 3.75
CA ALA A 76 -15.26 13.51 4.64
C ALA A 76 -14.83 12.13 5.18
N ARG A 77 -15.77 11.28 5.59
CA ARG A 77 -15.50 9.90 6.06
C ARG A 77 -14.93 9.02 4.95
N VAL A 78 -15.45 9.11 3.73
CA VAL A 78 -14.92 8.37 2.58
C VAL A 78 -13.49 8.78 2.28
N LYS A 79 -13.21 10.08 2.27
CA LYS A 79 -11.85 10.59 2.05
C LYS A 79 -10.85 10.12 3.11
N ALA A 80 -11.25 10.13 4.38
CA ALA A 80 -10.43 9.61 5.47
C ALA A 80 -10.18 8.11 5.30
N TRP A 81 -11.22 7.34 4.98
CA TRP A 81 -11.11 5.91 4.70
C TRP A 81 -10.16 5.63 3.51
N GLU A 82 -10.26 6.38 2.41
CA GLU A 82 -9.37 6.22 1.26
C GLU A 82 -7.90 6.44 1.62
N MET A 83 -7.62 7.42 2.46
CA MET A 83 -6.26 7.69 2.94
C MET A 83 -5.70 6.53 3.78
N ASP A 84 -6.50 6.02 4.72
CA ASP A 84 -6.10 4.90 5.59
C ASP A 84 -5.98 3.59 4.82
N TYR A 85 -6.90 3.34 3.89
CA TYR A 85 -6.87 2.21 2.97
C TYR A 85 -5.59 2.20 2.12
N ASN A 86 -5.27 3.32 1.47
CA ASN A 86 -4.08 3.44 0.64
C ASN A 86 -2.79 3.25 1.45
N ARG A 87 -2.76 3.80 2.67
CA ARG A 87 -1.63 3.61 3.59
C ARG A 87 -1.46 2.15 3.97
N GLY A 88 -2.52 1.50 4.42
CA GLY A 88 -2.51 0.08 4.79
C GLY A 88 -2.09 -0.83 3.64
N MET A 89 -2.55 -0.53 2.43
CA MET A 89 -2.18 -1.25 1.22
C MET A 89 -0.69 -1.12 0.91
N LEU A 90 -0.14 0.09 0.97
CA LEU A 90 1.29 0.32 0.73
C LEU A 90 2.16 -0.42 1.75
N PHE A 91 1.76 -0.40 3.03
CA PHE A 91 2.43 -1.19 4.07
C PHE A 91 2.45 -2.69 3.72
N ALA A 92 1.31 -3.23 3.34
CA ALA A 92 1.19 -4.64 2.97
C ALA A 92 2.06 -5.00 1.75
N LEU A 93 2.03 -4.17 0.71
CA LEU A 93 2.84 -4.36 -0.49
C LEU A 93 4.34 -4.35 -0.17
N VAL A 94 4.79 -3.43 0.67
CA VAL A 94 6.19 -3.36 1.10
C VAL A 94 6.55 -4.56 1.96
N ALA A 95 5.77 -4.85 3.01
CA ALA A 95 6.08 -5.91 3.97
C ALA A 95 6.08 -7.30 3.33
N LEU A 96 5.16 -7.55 2.39
CA LEU A 96 4.98 -8.87 1.77
C LEU A 96 5.74 -9.01 0.45
N GLY A 97 5.92 -7.91 -0.28
CA GLY A 97 6.40 -7.91 -1.66
C GLY A 97 7.82 -7.40 -1.84
N THR A 98 8.51 -6.95 -0.79
CA THR A 98 9.87 -6.44 -0.94
C THR A 98 10.84 -6.96 0.12
N SER A 99 12.14 -6.82 -0.15
CA SER A 99 13.22 -6.96 0.82
C SER A 99 14.38 -6.06 0.45
N LEU A 100 15.21 -5.69 1.43
CA LEU A 100 16.37 -4.84 1.17
C LEU A 100 17.42 -5.57 0.32
N LYS A 101 17.80 -4.98 -0.82
CA LYS A 101 18.91 -5.44 -1.65
C LYS A 101 20.19 -4.69 -1.28
N SER A 102 20.16 -3.37 -1.35
CA SER A 102 21.30 -2.51 -1.03
C SER A 102 20.86 -1.13 -0.54
N ARG A 103 21.76 -0.43 0.13
CA ARG A 103 21.57 0.95 0.55
C ARG A 103 22.85 1.75 0.37
N PRO A 104 22.78 3.07 0.13
CA PRO A 104 23.93 3.93 0.04
C PRO A 104 24.74 3.94 1.37
N LYS A 105 26.03 4.19 1.27
CA LYS A 105 26.89 4.34 2.44
C LYS A 105 26.39 5.47 3.34
N GLY A 106 26.25 5.21 4.61
CA GLY A 106 25.74 6.19 5.59
C GLY A 106 24.22 6.27 5.69
N PHE A 107 23.49 5.54 4.86
CA PHE A 107 22.04 5.44 5.01
C PHE A 107 21.68 4.53 6.20
N SER A 108 20.62 4.88 6.94
CA SER A 108 20.20 4.11 8.13
C SER A 108 19.89 2.65 7.81
N ASP A 109 20.10 1.78 8.79
CA ASP A 109 19.82 0.35 8.67
C ASP A 109 18.43 0.05 9.23
N PRO A 110 17.52 -0.61 8.49
CA PRO A 110 16.18 -0.94 9.02
C PRO A 110 16.24 -1.83 10.28
N ALA A 111 17.29 -2.63 10.45
CA ALA A 111 17.45 -3.50 11.60
C ALA A 111 17.94 -2.78 12.87
N LYS A 112 18.40 -1.51 12.75
CA LYS A 112 18.90 -0.72 13.89
C LYS A 112 17.86 0.25 14.40
N ASP A 113 17.98 0.66 15.68
CA ASP A 113 17.00 1.53 16.34
C ASP A 113 17.24 3.04 16.14
N GLU A 114 18.40 3.43 15.61
CA GLU A 114 18.80 4.83 15.45
C GLU A 114 17.73 5.67 14.71
N TRP A 115 17.17 5.14 13.61
CA TRP A 115 16.16 5.83 12.85
C TRP A 115 14.78 5.87 13.55
N ILE A 116 14.49 4.91 14.43
CA ILE A 116 13.23 4.84 15.20
C ILE A 116 13.15 6.01 16.18
N ALA A 117 14.27 6.34 16.82
CA ALA A 117 14.32 7.47 17.77
C ALA A 117 13.97 8.80 17.07
N ASP A 118 14.49 9.02 15.86
CA ASP A 118 14.17 10.20 15.04
C ASP A 118 12.68 10.30 14.74
N TYR A 119 12.04 9.19 14.33
CA TYR A 119 10.62 9.17 14.01
C TYR A 119 9.72 9.36 15.23
N LYS A 120 10.07 8.76 16.36
CA LYS A 120 9.34 8.96 17.63
C LYS A 120 9.43 10.42 18.09
N ALA A 121 10.56 11.07 17.89
CA ALA A 121 10.73 12.48 18.22
C ALA A 121 9.82 13.40 17.36
N LEU A 122 9.47 12.97 16.15
CA LEU A 122 8.52 13.67 15.27
C LEU A 122 7.03 13.36 15.61
N GLY A 123 6.76 12.53 16.62
CA GLY A 123 5.40 12.10 16.96
C GLY A 123 4.77 11.14 15.95
N LEU A 124 5.57 10.56 15.05
CA LEU A 124 5.08 9.63 14.04
C LEU A 124 4.91 8.22 14.63
N PRO A 125 3.82 7.51 14.28
CA PRO A 125 3.59 6.15 14.72
C PRO A 125 4.58 5.22 14.01
N VAL A 126 5.52 4.65 14.77
CA VAL A 126 6.41 3.61 14.25
C VAL A 126 5.82 2.26 14.60
N MET A 127 5.38 1.54 13.60
CA MET A 127 4.93 0.15 13.76
C MET A 127 6.17 -0.75 13.77
N ALA A 128 6.70 -1.05 14.96
CA ALA A 128 7.92 -1.82 15.14
C ALA A 128 7.69 -3.15 15.88
N GLU A 129 6.44 -3.61 15.93
CA GLU A 129 6.02 -4.81 16.68
C GLU A 129 6.55 -6.10 16.07
N SER A 130 6.86 -6.09 14.79
CA SER A 130 7.51 -7.20 14.07
C SER A 130 8.57 -6.67 13.10
N ASP A 131 9.51 -7.51 12.73
CA ASP A 131 10.58 -7.16 11.78
C ASP A 131 10.02 -6.70 10.43
N SER A 132 8.93 -7.32 9.96
CA SER A 132 8.28 -6.95 8.71
C SER A 132 7.65 -5.57 8.77
N TRP A 133 6.96 -5.24 9.85
CA TRP A 133 6.37 -3.91 10.06
C TRP A 133 7.42 -2.83 10.27
N ARG A 134 8.46 -3.15 11.01
CA ARG A 134 9.62 -2.29 11.20
C ARG A 134 10.28 -1.96 9.87
N TYR A 135 10.54 -2.97 9.05
CA TYR A 135 11.09 -2.81 7.70
C TYR A 135 10.18 -1.96 6.81
N ALA A 136 8.88 -2.28 6.75
CA ALA A 136 7.92 -1.51 5.96
C ALA A 136 7.84 -0.05 6.40
N THR A 137 7.83 0.22 7.71
CA THR A 137 7.89 1.58 8.25
C THR A 137 9.15 2.31 7.77
N TRP A 138 10.31 1.68 7.86
CA TRP A 138 11.57 2.25 7.41
C TRP A 138 11.56 2.55 5.90
N VAL A 139 11.05 1.64 5.09
CA VAL A 139 10.93 1.85 3.63
C VAL A 139 10.05 3.06 3.35
N LEU A 140 8.83 3.09 3.88
CA LEU A 140 7.84 4.11 3.54
C LEU A 140 8.21 5.51 4.03
N PHE A 141 8.91 5.62 5.16
CA PHE A 141 9.23 6.92 5.73
C PHE A 141 10.68 7.38 5.51
N LYS A 142 11.61 6.47 5.25
CA LYS A 142 13.04 6.81 5.10
C LYS A 142 13.56 6.52 3.69
N ALA A 143 13.28 5.35 3.15
CA ALA A 143 13.83 4.92 1.87
C ALA A 143 13.04 5.43 0.67
N ALA A 144 11.70 5.54 0.78
CA ALA A 144 10.78 5.95 -0.28
C ALA A 144 10.04 7.25 0.09
N PRO A 145 10.71 8.41 0.14
CA PRO A 145 10.12 9.66 0.64
C PRO A 145 9.16 10.33 -0.35
N THR A 146 9.06 9.84 -1.58
CA THR A 146 8.26 10.47 -2.63
C THR A 146 7.10 9.58 -3.08
N ASP A 147 6.03 10.20 -3.58
CA ASP A 147 4.90 9.48 -4.18
C ASP A 147 5.35 8.63 -5.38
N HIS A 148 6.38 9.08 -6.10
CA HIS A 148 6.96 8.32 -7.20
C HIS A 148 7.59 7.02 -6.72
N ASP A 149 8.37 7.04 -5.63
CA ASP A 149 8.97 5.82 -5.05
C ASP A 149 7.89 4.84 -4.61
N MET A 150 6.84 5.33 -3.96
CA MET A 150 5.70 4.52 -3.51
C MET A 150 4.99 3.86 -4.69
N LYS A 151 4.79 4.60 -5.78
CA LYS A 151 4.20 4.09 -7.01
C LYS A 151 5.08 3.01 -7.64
N VAL A 152 6.40 3.25 -7.74
CA VAL A 152 7.35 2.27 -8.30
C VAL A 152 7.30 0.95 -7.54
N ILE A 153 7.32 0.99 -6.21
CA ILE A 153 7.21 -0.21 -5.37
C ILE A 153 5.87 -0.91 -5.63
N GLY A 154 4.77 -0.14 -5.54
CA GLY A 154 3.41 -0.68 -5.66
C GLY A 154 3.17 -1.36 -7.02
N ASP A 155 3.56 -0.71 -8.10
CA ASP A 155 3.38 -1.23 -9.46
C ASP A 155 4.24 -2.49 -9.69
N ALA A 156 5.49 -2.50 -9.19
CA ALA A 156 6.38 -3.65 -9.34
C ALA A 156 5.84 -4.88 -8.59
N VAL A 157 5.42 -4.71 -7.34
CA VAL A 157 4.85 -5.82 -6.54
C VAL A 157 3.53 -6.32 -7.12
N LYS A 158 2.61 -5.42 -7.51
CA LYS A 158 1.33 -5.79 -8.13
C LYS A 158 1.53 -6.58 -9.42
N LYS A 159 2.45 -6.12 -10.28
CA LYS A 159 2.79 -6.80 -11.54
C LYS A 159 3.25 -8.23 -11.31
N LEU A 160 4.16 -8.45 -10.37
CA LEU A 160 4.65 -9.80 -10.04
C LEU A 160 3.60 -10.67 -9.36
N SER A 161 2.73 -10.05 -8.54
CA SER A 161 1.68 -10.77 -7.81
C SER A 161 0.48 -11.15 -8.67
N GLY A 162 0.40 -10.63 -9.91
CA GLY A 162 -0.72 -10.90 -10.82
C GLY A 162 -2.06 -10.30 -10.34
N VAL A 163 -2.05 -9.40 -9.36
CA VAL A 163 -3.27 -8.75 -8.86
C VAL A 163 -3.73 -7.68 -9.83
N ARG A 164 -4.94 -7.81 -10.35
CA ARG A 164 -5.59 -6.83 -11.22
C ARG A 164 -6.67 -6.08 -10.45
N GLU A 165 -6.96 -4.83 -10.82
CA GLU A 165 -8.04 -4.04 -10.23
C GLU A 165 -9.42 -4.73 -10.36
N ALA A 166 -9.62 -5.50 -11.43
CA ALA A 166 -10.83 -6.29 -11.62
C ALA A 166 -11.02 -7.34 -10.52
N ASP A 167 -9.93 -8.02 -10.11
CA ASP A 167 -9.97 -9.07 -9.09
C ASP A 167 -10.40 -8.50 -7.73
N VAL A 168 -10.08 -7.23 -7.47
CA VAL A 168 -10.48 -6.52 -6.24
C VAL A 168 -11.96 -6.17 -6.27
N LYS A 169 -12.45 -5.62 -7.38
CA LYS A 169 -13.88 -5.27 -7.55
C LYS A 169 -14.75 -6.52 -7.47
N ASP A 170 -14.32 -7.62 -8.07
CA ASP A 170 -15.05 -8.88 -8.02
C ASP A 170 -15.13 -9.42 -6.58
N ALA A 171 -14.07 -9.26 -5.79
CA ALA A 171 -14.07 -9.67 -4.38
C ALA A 171 -14.94 -8.78 -3.48
N GLU A 172 -15.07 -7.47 -3.80
CA GLU A 172 -15.95 -6.52 -3.09
C GLU A 172 -17.44 -6.76 -3.39
N THR A 173 -17.75 -7.21 -4.61
CA THR A 173 -19.13 -7.42 -5.09
C THR A 173 -19.63 -8.85 -4.94
N PHE A 174 -18.83 -9.75 -4.35
CA PHE A 174 -19.19 -11.16 -4.23
C PHE A 174 -20.44 -11.33 -3.34
N PRO A 175 -21.58 -11.85 -3.87
CA PRO A 175 -22.80 -12.05 -3.11
C PRO A 175 -22.57 -13.20 -2.10
N GLY A 176 -22.52 -12.89 -0.84
CA GLY A 176 -22.33 -13.87 0.25
C GLY A 176 -21.77 -13.26 1.54
N ARG A 177 -21.42 -11.98 1.51
CA ARG A 177 -20.89 -11.29 2.68
C ARG A 177 -21.97 -10.68 3.59
N ASP A 178 -23.18 -10.48 3.06
CA ASP A 178 -24.28 -9.82 3.77
C ASP A 178 -25.28 -10.78 4.42
N GLU A 179 -25.15 -12.11 4.24
CA GLU A 179 -26.11 -13.10 4.79
C GLU A 179 -25.67 -13.76 6.11
N ALA A 180 -24.52 -13.41 6.70
CA ALA A 180 -24.03 -13.98 7.96
C ALA A 180 -24.35 -13.13 9.22
N GLY A 181 -25.40 -12.33 9.17
CA GLY A 181 -25.82 -11.45 10.27
C GLY A 181 -27.34 -11.41 10.43
N GLY A 182 -27.98 -12.57 10.60
CA GLY A 182 -29.34 -12.73 11.06
C GLY A 182 -29.37 -13.24 12.49
#